data_1a4d672062ad1d324a6ebb799ff16538
#
_entry.id   1a4d672062ad1d324a6ebb799ff16538
#
_cell.length_a   1.000
_cell.length_b   1.000
_cell.length_c   1.000
_cell.angle_alpha   90.00
_cell.angle_beta   90.00
_cell.angle_gamma   90.00
#
_symmetry.space_group_name_H-M   'P 1'
#
loop_
_entity.id
_entity.type
_entity.pdbx_description
1 polymer ?
#
loop_
_entity_poly.entity_id
_entity_poly.type
_entity_poly.pdbx_seq_one_letter_code
_entity_poly.pdbx_strand_id
1 'polypeptide(L)'
;MKKILLLTHILANCVLLCFAQKRPVDVLIKSGNLIEVQTGKLLTKKIIVVKGKEIVGVFDEAQAKNFQAKKVIDATGKFIIPGLWDMHVHFGGGDTLIQENKNLLPLYVAHGITAVRDAAADLSPSVLQWRKEIADGTLFGPTLFTSGPKLEGYKSTWIGDIEVSSKEEVNKSLDSLQKMKVNFIKITDNAIKPEIYLYILAEAKKRGIKTSGHVPFALTMDEVSAAGLGSVEHMSYVLKAGSTRDKEISEKVMAGKLAYRVALPMALQSFDENTAMEVYRRMAKNGTAVVPTLSISQSTAFLDQDNHQNDAYLQYIGKGLKKTYEWRVTRAAQDSPDAITERHEIYFKTTSLLPLLLKAGVTIIAGTDAGFLNSYVYPGLGLHKELEHYVKAGLTPLQALQSAIIPGPTFLNKPEYGNIAAGKSADIVLLNQNPLEKIEATQAINTVILRGEVYDRNALDAILDEVKKRAK
;
A
#
# COMPACT_ATOMS: atom_id res chain seq x y z
N MET A 1 -39.51 56.52 39.72
CA MET A 1 -38.86 55.26 40.07
C MET A 1 -39.54 53.99 39.56
N LYS A 2 -40.82 53.99 39.17
CA LYS A 2 -41.53 52.78 38.69
C LYS A 2 -41.34 52.44 37.21
N LYS A 3 -40.70 53.27 36.36
CA LYS A 3 -40.43 53.00 34.94
C LYS A 3 -39.09 52.43 34.66
N ILE A 4 -38.16 52.48 35.59
CA ILE A 4 -36.79 51.91 35.42
C ILE A 4 -36.74 50.40 35.79
N LEU A 5 -37.63 49.92 36.66
CA LEU A 5 -37.72 48.54 37.05
C LEU A 5 -38.31 47.60 35.96
N LEU A 6 -39.06 48.12 35.03
CA LEU A 6 -39.70 47.32 33.97
C LEU A 6 -38.77 47.07 32.78
N LEU A 7 -37.78 47.92 32.55
CA LEU A 7 -36.79 47.76 31.48
C LEU A 7 -35.72 46.75 31.83
N THR A 8 -35.37 46.60 33.10
CA THR A 8 -34.37 45.60 33.55
C THR A 8 -34.89 44.17 33.53
N HIS A 9 -36.21 43.94 33.67
CA HIS A 9 -36.79 42.58 33.59
C HIS A 9 -36.95 42.10 32.13
N ILE A 10 -37.07 42.99 31.14
CA ILE A 10 -37.16 42.61 29.72
C ILE A 10 -35.77 42.27 29.17
N LEU A 11 -34.70 42.95 29.60
CA LEU A 11 -33.34 42.63 29.20
C LEU A 11 -32.82 41.30 29.83
N ALA A 12 -33.26 40.93 31.03
CA ALA A 12 -32.87 39.73 31.72
C ALA A 12 -33.48 38.43 31.09
N ASN A 13 -34.64 38.53 30.42
CA ASN A 13 -35.26 37.38 29.75
C ASN A 13 -34.83 37.14 28.29
N CYS A 14 -34.12 38.07 27.65
CA CYS A 14 -33.60 37.91 26.31
C CYS A 14 -32.23 37.17 26.25
N VAL A 15 -31.59 36.92 27.41
CA VAL A 15 -30.24 36.32 27.46
C VAL A 15 -30.28 34.79 27.61
N LEU A 16 -31.43 34.13 27.79
CA LEU A 16 -31.54 32.72 28.14
C LEU A 16 -32.07 31.78 27.04
N LEU A 17 -32.14 32.22 25.78
CA LEU A 17 -32.48 31.33 24.67
C LEU A 17 -31.41 31.33 23.56
N CYS A 18 -30.14 31.34 23.93
CA CYS A 18 -29.11 30.83 23.06
C CYS A 18 -29.24 29.26 23.05
N PHE A 19 -30.28 28.78 22.39
CA PHE A 19 -30.23 27.35 21.96
C PHE A 19 -28.96 27.22 21.15
N ALA A 20 -27.97 26.51 21.69
CA ALA A 20 -26.76 26.22 20.95
C ALA A 20 -27.16 25.52 19.64
N GLN A 21 -27.17 26.31 18.56
CA GLN A 21 -27.56 25.80 17.25
C GLN A 21 -26.67 24.59 16.93
N LYS A 22 -27.28 23.45 16.66
CA LYS A 22 -26.53 22.25 16.30
C LYS A 22 -25.66 22.52 15.09
N ARG A 23 -24.43 22.07 15.13
CA ARG A 23 -23.47 22.23 14.02
C ARG A 23 -23.85 21.30 12.87
N PRO A 24 -24.12 21.81 11.65
CA PRO A 24 -24.44 20.98 10.51
C PRO A 24 -23.17 20.23 10.04
N VAL A 25 -23.30 18.91 9.87
CA VAL A 25 -22.24 18.00 9.43
C VAL A 25 -22.79 16.97 8.46
N ASP A 26 -21.94 16.29 7.71
CA ASP A 26 -22.42 15.35 6.69
C ASP A 26 -22.63 13.96 7.29
N VAL A 27 -21.65 13.43 8.04
CA VAL A 27 -21.73 12.10 8.65
C VAL A 27 -21.40 12.16 10.14
N LEU A 28 -22.17 11.42 10.93
CA LEU A 28 -21.91 11.14 12.34
C LEU A 28 -21.86 9.63 12.51
N ILE A 29 -20.73 9.09 12.95
CA ILE A 29 -20.56 7.68 13.33
C ILE A 29 -20.62 7.62 14.84
N LYS A 30 -21.46 6.74 15.40
CA LYS A 30 -21.65 6.60 16.84
C LYS A 30 -21.59 5.13 17.29
N SER A 31 -21.35 4.94 18.57
CA SER A 31 -21.46 3.63 19.28
C SER A 31 -20.48 2.54 18.81
N GLY A 32 -19.42 2.91 18.03
CA GLY A 32 -18.42 1.95 17.55
C GLY A 32 -17.20 1.83 18.46
N ASN A 33 -16.41 0.80 18.21
CA ASN A 33 -15.11 0.56 18.82
C ASN A 33 -14.04 1.18 17.91
N LEU A 34 -13.60 2.41 18.17
CA LEU A 34 -12.55 3.04 17.42
C LEU A 34 -11.20 2.45 17.82
N ILE A 35 -10.45 1.91 16.87
CA ILE A 35 -9.08 1.42 17.08
C ILE A 35 -8.10 2.60 16.86
N GLU A 36 -7.40 2.97 17.91
CA GLU A 36 -6.23 3.84 17.82
C GLU A 36 -5.06 3.00 17.29
N VAL A 37 -4.81 3.05 16.00
CA VAL A 37 -3.91 2.10 15.30
C VAL A 37 -2.46 2.22 15.80
N GLN A 38 -2.04 3.38 16.27
CA GLN A 38 -0.68 3.60 16.80
C GLN A 38 -0.41 2.74 18.04
N THR A 39 -1.41 2.55 18.90
CA THR A 39 -1.25 1.87 20.20
C THR A 39 -2.02 0.55 20.31
N GLY A 40 -2.97 0.29 19.40
CA GLY A 40 -3.92 -0.81 19.49
C GLY A 40 -5.04 -0.61 20.52
N LYS A 41 -5.15 0.58 21.13
CA LYS A 41 -6.18 0.87 22.12
C LYS A 41 -7.55 0.98 21.49
N LEU A 42 -8.54 0.36 22.11
CA LEU A 42 -9.97 0.52 21.76
C LEU A 42 -10.54 1.74 22.49
N LEU A 43 -11.02 2.69 21.72
CA LEU A 43 -11.74 3.87 22.21
C LEU A 43 -13.23 3.64 22.02
N THR A 44 -13.95 3.44 23.14
CA THR A 44 -15.40 3.26 23.16
C THR A 44 -16.11 4.55 23.56
N LYS A 45 -17.44 4.62 23.37
CA LYS A 45 -18.25 5.81 23.71
C LYS A 45 -17.74 7.09 23.03
N LYS A 46 -17.21 6.96 21.82
CA LYS A 46 -16.79 8.08 20.98
C LYS A 46 -17.69 8.21 19.76
N ILE A 47 -17.79 9.44 19.26
CA ILE A 47 -18.37 9.73 17.97
C ILE A 47 -17.29 10.26 17.03
N ILE A 48 -17.40 9.94 15.74
CA ILE A 48 -16.57 10.51 14.69
C ILE A 48 -17.48 11.40 13.85
N VAL A 49 -17.06 12.64 13.68
CA VAL A 49 -17.83 13.65 12.94
C VAL A 49 -17.09 13.99 11.66
N VAL A 50 -17.80 13.92 10.53
CA VAL A 50 -17.25 14.16 9.19
C VAL A 50 -18.00 15.32 8.52
N LYS A 51 -17.26 16.20 7.84
CA LYS A 51 -17.79 17.27 7.01
C LYS A 51 -16.97 17.37 5.72
N GLY A 52 -17.63 17.24 4.57
CA GLY A 52 -16.95 17.12 3.30
C GLY A 52 -15.98 15.93 3.31
N LYS A 53 -14.75 16.16 2.88
CA LYS A 53 -13.70 15.12 2.82
C LYS A 53 -12.87 14.97 4.10
N GLU A 54 -13.23 15.68 5.19
CA GLU A 54 -12.41 15.76 6.39
C GLU A 54 -13.14 15.29 7.65
N ILE A 55 -12.36 14.74 8.58
CA ILE A 55 -12.81 14.44 9.94
C ILE A 55 -12.76 15.74 10.75
N VAL A 56 -13.92 16.21 11.19
CA VAL A 56 -14.05 17.37 12.09
C VAL A 56 -13.42 17.06 13.45
N GLY A 57 -13.58 15.83 13.93
CA GLY A 57 -13.00 15.37 15.18
C GLY A 57 -13.62 14.08 15.69
N VAL A 58 -13.00 13.59 16.75
CA VAL A 58 -13.47 12.49 17.59
C VAL A 58 -13.87 13.06 18.93
N PHE A 59 -15.12 12.86 19.35
CA PHE A 59 -15.69 13.47 20.55
C PHE A 59 -16.31 12.40 21.44
N ASP A 60 -16.65 12.76 22.68
CA ASP A 60 -17.43 11.89 23.56
C ASP A 60 -18.86 11.74 23.04
N GLU A 61 -19.47 10.59 23.19
CA GLU A 61 -20.80 10.27 22.68
C GLU A 61 -21.88 11.25 23.19
N ALA A 62 -21.73 11.74 24.42
CA ALA A 62 -22.63 12.75 24.99
C ALA A 62 -22.66 14.06 24.16
N GLN A 63 -21.65 14.33 23.37
CA GLN A 63 -21.56 15.52 22.49
C GLN A 63 -22.31 15.35 21.17
N ALA A 64 -22.85 14.16 20.85
CA ALA A 64 -23.61 13.91 19.62
C ALA A 64 -24.77 14.89 19.43
N LYS A 65 -25.40 15.31 20.54
CA LYS A 65 -26.47 16.29 20.55
C LYS A 65 -26.10 17.69 19.98
N ASN A 66 -24.80 17.99 19.92
CA ASN A 66 -24.27 19.26 19.40
C ASN A 66 -24.16 19.28 17.87
N PHE A 67 -24.42 18.16 17.21
CA PHE A 67 -24.29 18.01 15.76
C PHE A 67 -25.65 17.69 15.12
N GLN A 68 -25.85 18.20 13.91
CA GLN A 68 -26.98 17.87 13.02
C GLN A 68 -26.40 17.23 11.77
N ALA A 69 -26.34 15.89 11.74
CA ALA A 69 -25.78 15.14 10.64
C ALA A 69 -26.83 14.85 9.56
N LYS A 70 -26.42 14.93 8.28
CA LYS A 70 -27.24 14.45 7.15
C LYS A 70 -27.41 12.92 7.20
N LYS A 71 -26.33 12.19 7.57
CA LYS A 71 -26.33 10.73 7.73
C LYS A 71 -25.76 10.36 9.09
N VAL A 72 -26.47 9.51 9.82
CA VAL A 72 -26.00 8.92 11.09
C VAL A 72 -25.73 7.43 10.84
N ILE A 73 -24.53 6.98 11.20
CA ILE A 73 -24.12 5.58 11.13
C ILE A 73 -24.08 5.05 12.56
N ASP A 74 -24.88 4.04 12.84
CA ASP A 74 -24.81 3.28 14.07
C ASP A 74 -23.78 2.16 13.89
N ALA A 75 -22.63 2.32 14.55
CA ALA A 75 -21.53 1.37 14.51
C ALA A 75 -21.49 0.42 15.71
N THR A 76 -22.63 0.22 16.38
CA THR A 76 -22.74 -0.70 17.52
C THR A 76 -22.20 -2.08 17.15
N GLY A 77 -21.24 -2.58 17.95
CA GLY A 77 -20.57 -3.86 17.72
C GLY A 77 -19.56 -3.86 16.56
N LYS A 78 -19.34 -2.74 15.89
CA LYS A 78 -18.35 -2.60 14.80
C LYS A 78 -17.03 -2.09 15.33
N PHE A 79 -15.96 -2.38 14.56
CA PHE A 79 -14.62 -1.87 14.78
C PHE A 79 -14.28 -0.86 13.68
N ILE A 80 -13.72 0.26 14.07
CA ILE A 80 -13.49 1.40 13.17
C ILE A 80 -12.00 1.61 13.03
N ILE A 81 -11.52 1.60 11.80
CA ILE A 81 -10.11 1.85 11.44
C ILE A 81 -10.02 2.91 10.34
N PRO A 82 -8.86 3.56 10.18
CA PRO A 82 -8.57 4.33 8.96
C PRO A 82 -8.63 3.44 7.73
N GLY A 83 -8.85 4.03 6.55
CA GLY A 83 -8.75 3.32 5.29
C GLY A 83 -7.40 2.65 5.09
N LEU A 84 -7.41 1.44 4.52
CA LEU A 84 -6.21 0.67 4.23
C LEU A 84 -5.48 1.22 2.99
N TRP A 85 -4.17 1.01 2.95
CA TRP A 85 -3.29 1.40 1.85
C TRP A 85 -2.55 0.18 1.28
N ASP A 86 -2.59 0.00 -0.04
CA ASP A 86 -1.77 -0.98 -0.76
C ASP A 86 -0.63 -0.24 -1.48
N MET A 87 0.58 -0.41 -0.96
CA MET A 87 1.73 0.37 -1.38
C MET A 87 2.55 -0.26 -2.51
N HIS A 88 1.99 -1.30 -3.17
CA HIS A 88 2.62 -1.90 -4.34
C HIS A 88 1.58 -2.60 -5.21
N VAL A 89 1.10 -1.91 -6.23
CA VAL A 89 0.17 -2.46 -7.22
C VAL A 89 0.67 -2.16 -8.62
N HIS A 90 0.11 -2.82 -9.63
CA HIS A 90 0.49 -2.67 -11.03
C HIS A 90 -0.72 -2.49 -11.95
N PHE A 91 -0.69 -1.42 -12.76
CA PHE A 91 -1.60 -1.22 -13.88
C PHE A 91 -0.80 -1.30 -15.18
N GLY A 92 -0.99 -2.39 -15.94
CA GLY A 92 -0.13 -2.67 -17.08
C GLY A 92 -0.71 -3.65 -18.09
N GLY A 93 0.11 -4.11 -19.03
CA GLY A 93 -0.24 -5.06 -20.07
C GLY A 93 -0.52 -4.42 -21.44
N GLY A 94 -0.18 -3.14 -21.61
CA GLY A 94 -0.33 -2.40 -22.86
C GLY A 94 -1.74 -1.83 -23.09
N ASP A 95 -1.87 -1.06 -24.16
CA ASP A 95 -3.06 -0.24 -24.45
C ASP A 95 -4.36 -1.02 -24.55
N THR A 96 -4.31 -2.28 -24.98
CA THR A 96 -5.50 -3.15 -25.09
C THR A 96 -6.11 -3.52 -23.75
N LEU A 97 -5.35 -3.38 -22.64
CA LEU A 97 -5.79 -3.70 -21.28
C LEU A 97 -6.13 -2.47 -20.43
N ILE A 98 -6.10 -1.25 -21.00
CA ILE A 98 -6.42 -0.02 -20.26
C ILE A 98 -7.77 -0.13 -19.55
N GLN A 99 -8.82 -0.58 -20.27
CA GLN A 99 -10.17 -0.65 -19.68
C GLN A 99 -10.28 -1.74 -18.61
N GLU A 100 -9.62 -2.90 -18.79
CA GLU A 100 -9.62 -3.96 -17.79
C GLU A 100 -8.90 -3.51 -16.50
N ASN A 101 -7.77 -2.81 -16.63
CA ASN A 101 -7.09 -2.21 -15.48
C ASN A 101 -7.94 -1.14 -14.78
N LYS A 102 -8.61 -0.26 -15.54
CA LYS A 102 -9.53 0.75 -14.98
C LYS A 102 -10.67 0.11 -14.18
N ASN A 103 -11.16 -1.04 -14.63
CA ASN A 103 -12.23 -1.79 -13.98
C ASN A 103 -11.79 -2.40 -12.62
N LEU A 104 -10.48 -2.50 -12.33
CA LEU A 104 -9.99 -2.99 -11.04
C LEU A 104 -10.09 -1.94 -9.93
N LEU A 105 -10.15 -0.65 -10.26
CA LEU A 105 -10.13 0.43 -9.26
C LEU A 105 -11.23 0.30 -8.19
N PRO A 106 -12.50 -0.01 -8.55
CA PRO A 106 -13.55 -0.19 -7.56
C PRO A 106 -13.33 -1.36 -6.59
N LEU A 107 -12.58 -2.42 -7.00
CA LEU A 107 -12.30 -3.56 -6.14
C LEU A 107 -11.53 -3.16 -4.88
N TYR A 108 -10.55 -2.27 -5.01
CA TYR A 108 -9.80 -1.77 -3.86
C TYR A 108 -10.75 -1.14 -2.84
N VAL A 109 -11.63 -0.25 -3.28
CA VAL A 109 -12.59 0.43 -2.39
C VAL A 109 -13.55 -0.57 -1.74
N ALA A 110 -14.07 -1.54 -2.50
CA ALA A 110 -14.97 -2.57 -1.98
C ALA A 110 -14.30 -3.44 -0.89
N HIS A 111 -12.97 -3.48 -0.87
CA HIS A 111 -12.15 -4.16 0.14
C HIS A 111 -11.53 -3.18 1.18
N GLY A 112 -12.08 -1.97 1.33
CA GLY A 112 -11.62 -1.02 2.36
C GLY A 112 -10.26 -0.38 2.09
N ILE A 113 -9.71 -0.57 0.88
CA ILE A 113 -8.44 0.04 0.48
C ILE A 113 -8.75 1.39 -0.16
N THR A 114 -8.42 2.46 0.55
CA THR A 114 -8.77 3.82 0.15
C THR A 114 -7.66 4.52 -0.62
N ALA A 115 -6.45 3.95 -0.61
CA ALA A 115 -5.33 4.45 -1.38
C ALA A 115 -4.45 3.31 -1.91
N VAL A 116 -3.92 3.49 -3.12
CA VAL A 116 -2.98 2.54 -3.74
C VAL A 116 -1.77 3.28 -4.31
N ARG A 117 -0.60 2.62 -4.29
CA ARG A 117 0.63 3.10 -4.92
C ARG A 117 0.95 2.22 -6.13
N ASP A 118 0.69 2.74 -7.34
CA ASP A 118 1.10 2.11 -8.58
C ASP A 118 2.62 2.20 -8.75
N ALA A 119 3.26 1.05 -8.80
CA ALA A 119 4.71 0.89 -8.93
C ALA A 119 5.15 0.35 -10.29
N ALA A 120 4.23 0.27 -11.24
CA ALA A 120 4.47 -0.04 -12.64
C ALA A 120 4.10 1.16 -13.52
N ALA A 121 4.46 1.11 -14.79
CA ALA A 121 4.36 2.33 -15.54
C ALA A 121 4.08 2.20 -17.03
N ASP A 122 3.87 1.02 -17.54
CA ASP A 122 3.56 0.85 -18.96
C ASP A 122 2.22 1.50 -19.38
N LEU A 123 1.30 1.74 -18.43
CA LEU A 123 0.08 2.52 -18.64
C LEU A 123 0.14 3.93 -18.00
N SER A 124 1.33 4.51 -17.80
CA SER A 124 1.50 5.79 -17.09
C SER A 124 0.59 6.92 -17.56
N PRO A 125 0.37 7.18 -18.86
CA PRO A 125 -0.57 8.21 -19.30
C PRO A 125 -1.97 7.99 -18.77
N SER A 126 -2.47 6.75 -18.84
CA SER A 126 -3.80 6.38 -18.34
C SER A 126 -3.90 6.48 -16.83
N VAL A 127 -2.88 6.01 -16.10
CA VAL A 127 -2.82 6.07 -14.64
C VAL A 127 -2.79 7.52 -14.14
N LEU A 128 -2.03 8.41 -14.78
CA LEU A 128 -2.00 9.83 -14.48
C LEU A 128 -3.36 10.50 -14.74
N GLN A 129 -4.05 10.10 -15.82
CA GLN A 129 -5.40 10.56 -16.12
C GLN A 129 -6.40 10.06 -15.07
N TRP A 130 -6.38 8.77 -14.69
CA TRP A 130 -7.26 8.23 -13.65
C TRP A 130 -7.01 8.91 -12.31
N ARG A 131 -5.76 9.20 -11.95
CA ARG A 131 -5.43 9.94 -10.73
C ARG A 131 -6.14 11.29 -10.70
N LYS A 132 -6.14 12.01 -11.83
CA LYS A 132 -6.85 13.28 -11.95
C LYS A 132 -8.36 13.08 -11.85
N GLU A 133 -8.94 12.15 -12.60
CA GLU A 133 -10.38 11.87 -12.61
C GLU A 133 -10.89 11.47 -11.21
N ILE A 134 -10.11 10.69 -10.46
CA ILE A 134 -10.44 10.30 -9.07
C ILE A 134 -10.41 11.52 -8.14
N ALA A 135 -9.40 12.38 -8.27
CA ALA A 135 -9.29 13.59 -7.46
C ALA A 135 -10.44 14.58 -7.73
N ASP A 136 -10.86 14.70 -9.00
CA ASP A 136 -11.97 15.53 -9.45
C ASP A 136 -13.34 14.90 -9.13
N GLY A 137 -13.40 13.62 -8.72
CA GLY A 137 -14.64 12.89 -8.41
C GLY A 137 -15.39 12.36 -9.63
N THR A 138 -14.80 12.39 -10.83
CA THR A 138 -15.42 11.90 -12.07
C THR A 138 -15.15 10.41 -12.34
N LEU A 139 -14.21 9.81 -11.61
CA LEU A 139 -13.92 8.39 -11.62
C LEU A 139 -13.97 7.84 -10.19
N PHE A 140 -14.70 6.74 -10.00
CA PHE A 140 -14.74 6.03 -8.73
C PHE A 140 -13.53 5.11 -8.57
N GLY A 141 -12.81 5.25 -7.47
CA GLY A 141 -11.62 4.45 -7.14
C GLY A 141 -10.91 4.97 -5.90
N PRO A 142 -9.87 4.25 -5.44
CA PRO A 142 -9.03 4.68 -4.33
C PRO A 142 -8.21 5.92 -4.71
N THR A 143 -7.68 6.63 -3.73
CA THR A 143 -6.66 7.67 -4.00
C THR A 143 -5.45 7.01 -4.66
N LEU A 144 -5.03 7.53 -5.81
CA LEU A 144 -4.01 6.89 -6.65
C LEU A 144 -2.70 7.67 -6.60
N PHE A 145 -1.65 7.00 -6.14
CA PHE A 145 -0.27 7.47 -6.19
C PHE A 145 0.49 6.66 -7.25
N THR A 146 1.42 7.28 -7.98
CA THR A 146 2.14 6.60 -9.06
C THR A 146 3.57 7.12 -9.20
N SER A 147 4.47 6.25 -9.62
CA SER A 147 5.83 6.61 -10.05
C SER A 147 5.88 7.24 -11.43
N GLY A 148 4.78 7.14 -12.20
CA GLY A 148 4.90 7.30 -13.64
C GLY A 148 5.84 6.24 -14.24
N PRO A 149 6.49 6.49 -15.36
CA PRO A 149 7.48 5.59 -15.95
C PRO A 149 8.59 5.20 -14.97
N LYS A 150 8.93 3.91 -14.91
CA LYS A 150 10.08 3.42 -14.14
C LYS A 150 11.40 3.81 -14.84
N LEU A 151 12.47 3.90 -14.08
CA LEU A 151 13.81 4.02 -14.60
C LEU A 151 14.48 2.65 -14.70
N GLU A 152 15.07 2.34 -15.85
CA GLU A 152 15.77 1.10 -16.12
C GLU A 152 16.98 1.35 -17.02
N GLY A 153 17.87 0.37 -17.16
CA GLY A 153 18.95 0.38 -18.13
C GLY A 153 18.48 0.11 -19.55
N TYR A 154 19.34 0.36 -20.55
CA TYR A 154 19.01 0.08 -21.94
C TYR A 154 18.70 -1.39 -22.21
N LYS A 155 17.76 -1.63 -23.11
CA LYS A 155 17.15 -2.92 -23.43
C LYS A 155 16.28 -3.45 -22.27
N SER A 156 15.50 -2.54 -21.67
CA SER A 156 14.46 -2.95 -20.73
C SER A 156 13.57 -4.03 -21.32
N THR A 157 13.19 -4.98 -20.50
CA THR A 157 12.20 -6.00 -20.87
C THR A 157 10.77 -5.52 -20.71
N TRP A 158 10.58 -4.34 -20.11
CA TRP A 158 9.27 -3.78 -19.79
C TRP A 158 8.93 -2.60 -20.70
N ILE A 159 7.72 -2.64 -21.22
CA ILE A 159 7.18 -1.54 -22.07
C ILE A 159 6.93 -0.31 -21.17
N GLY A 160 7.21 0.89 -21.69
CA GLY A 160 6.90 2.14 -21.02
C GLY A 160 7.95 2.63 -20.03
N ASP A 161 9.05 1.90 -19.81
CA ASP A 161 10.16 2.35 -18.99
C ASP A 161 10.93 3.50 -19.66
N ILE A 162 11.54 4.35 -18.84
CA ILE A 162 12.54 5.32 -19.29
C ILE A 162 13.91 4.67 -19.14
N GLU A 163 14.56 4.41 -20.26
CA GLU A 163 15.90 3.82 -20.29
C GLU A 163 16.97 4.91 -20.08
N VAL A 164 17.90 4.64 -19.17
CA VAL A 164 19.02 5.56 -18.83
C VAL A 164 20.34 4.82 -18.70
N SER A 165 21.42 5.42 -19.20
CA SER A 165 22.79 4.87 -19.12
C SER A 165 23.83 5.91 -18.75
N SER A 166 23.46 7.19 -18.65
CA SER A 166 24.32 8.30 -18.32
C SER A 166 23.68 9.21 -17.26
N LYS A 167 24.51 9.97 -16.55
CA LYS A 167 24.05 10.98 -15.57
C LYS A 167 23.20 12.08 -16.22
N GLU A 168 23.49 12.41 -17.45
CA GLU A 168 22.72 13.41 -18.21
C GLU A 168 21.31 12.92 -18.50
N GLU A 169 21.17 11.67 -18.96
CA GLU A 169 19.87 11.04 -19.20
C GLU A 169 19.07 10.91 -17.90
N VAL A 170 19.71 10.53 -16.79
CA VAL A 170 19.08 10.49 -15.48
C VAL A 170 18.50 11.85 -15.10
N ASN A 171 19.29 12.92 -15.24
CA ASN A 171 18.80 14.27 -14.89
C ASN A 171 17.60 14.68 -15.75
N LYS A 172 17.65 14.47 -17.06
CA LYS A 172 16.53 14.73 -17.98
C LYS A 172 15.28 13.93 -17.60
N SER A 173 15.47 12.66 -17.24
CA SER A 173 14.37 11.77 -16.83
C SER A 173 13.74 12.22 -15.52
N LEU A 174 14.54 12.57 -14.52
CA LEU A 174 14.04 13.09 -13.24
C LEU A 174 13.31 14.43 -13.45
N ASP A 175 13.79 15.33 -14.30
CA ASP A 175 13.10 16.56 -14.64
C ASP A 175 11.73 16.28 -15.28
N SER A 176 11.67 15.31 -16.20
CA SER A 176 10.41 14.86 -16.83
C SER A 176 9.43 14.30 -15.80
N LEU A 177 9.88 13.41 -14.92
CA LEU A 177 9.06 12.81 -13.88
C LEU A 177 8.54 13.85 -12.87
N GLN A 178 9.37 14.84 -12.49
CA GLN A 178 8.93 15.97 -11.68
C GLN A 178 7.86 16.81 -12.38
N LYS A 179 8.01 17.07 -13.69
CA LYS A 179 7.01 17.77 -14.49
C LYS A 179 5.69 17.00 -14.57
N MET A 180 5.71 15.67 -14.61
CA MET A 180 4.53 14.80 -14.52
C MET A 180 3.91 14.78 -13.13
N LYS A 181 4.57 15.39 -12.13
CA LYS A 181 4.14 15.39 -10.72
C LYS A 181 3.94 13.97 -10.18
N VAL A 182 4.88 13.08 -10.46
CA VAL A 182 4.89 11.74 -9.88
C VAL A 182 5.10 11.81 -8.36
N ASN A 183 4.67 10.78 -7.65
CA ASN A 183 4.71 10.78 -6.18
C ASN A 183 6.03 10.24 -5.62
N PHE A 184 6.75 9.44 -6.42
CA PHE A 184 8.04 8.83 -6.10
C PHE A 184 8.71 8.36 -7.40
N ILE A 185 9.96 7.94 -7.33
CA ILE A 185 10.70 7.35 -8.45
C ILE A 185 10.77 5.84 -8.24
N LYS A 186 10.35 5.03 -9.21
CA LYS A 186 10.57 3.58 -9.24
C LYS A 186 11.77 3.28 -10.11
N ILE A 187 12.66 2.38 -9.62
CA ILE A 187 13.84 1.90 -10.33
C ILE A 187 13.77 0.37 -10.39
N THR A 188 14.06 -0.21 -11.54
CA THR A 188 14.18 -1.66 -11.72
C THR A 188 15.66 -2.07 -11.94
N ASP A 189 15.94 -3.37 -12.03
CA ASP A 189 17.29 -3.92 -11.85
C ASP A 189 17.73 -4.89 -12.97
N ASN A 190 16.96 -4.94 -14.08
CA ASN A 190 17.25 -5.94 -15.12
C ASN A 190 18.51 -5.59 -15.97
N ALA A 191 18.69 -4.31 -16.29
CA ALA A 191 19.75 -3.86 -17.21
C ALA A 191 20.48 -2.61 -16.74
N ILE A 192 20.05 -1.99 -15.65
CA ILE A 192 20.64 -0.74 -15.16
C ILE A 192 22.04 -0.98 -14.60
N LYS A 193 22.97 -0.08 -14.97
CA LYS A 193 24.34 -0.14 -14.44
C LYS A 193 24.37 0.28 -12.98
N PRO A 194 25.16 -0.38 -12.13
CA PRO A 194 25.25 -0.09 -10.69
C PRO A 194 25.56 1.40 -10.39
N GLU A 195 26.50 1.99 -11.11
CA GLU A 195 26.87 3.41 -10.94
C GLU A 195 25.74 4.37 -11.32
N ILE A 196 24.90 4.02 -12.30
CA ILE A 196 23.74 4.81 -12.70
C ILE A 196 22.62 4.66 -11.66
N TYR A 197 22.40 3.44 -11.15
CA TYR A 197 21.45 3.18 -10.08
C TYR A 197 21.76 4.04 -8.84
N LEU A 198 23.02 4.01 -8.36
CA LEU A 198 23.46 4.83 -7.23
C LEU A 198 23.34 6.33 -7.51
N TYR A 199 23.62 6.76 -8.74
CA TYR A 199 23.46 8.16 -9.12
C TYR A 199 21.99 8.61 -9.09
N ILE A 200 21.06 7.77 -9.57
CA ILE A 200 19.61 8.05 -9.46
C ILE A 200 19.21 8.25 -8.01
N LEU A 201 19.64 7.36 -7.10
CA LEU A 201 19.31 7.46 -5.67
C LEU A 201 19.83 8.77 -5.06
N ALA A 202 21.09 9.10 -5.31
CA ALA A 202 21.72 10.30 -4.78
C ALA A 202 21.06 11.57 -5.31
N GLU A 203 20.76 11.63 -6.61
CA GLU A 203 20.16 12.80 -7.23
C GLU A 203 18.67 12.95 -6.83
N ALA A 204 17.92 11.85 -6.72
CA ALA A 204 16.55 11.88 -6.22
C ALA A 204 16.51 12.37 -4.76
N LYS A 205 17.43 11.90 -3.91
CA LYS A 205 17.57 12.36 -2.51
C LYS A 205 17.86 13.86 -2.45
N LYS A 206 18.76 14.37 -3.28
CA LYS A 206 19.09 15.79 -3.38
C LYS A 206 17.88 16.64 -3.79
N ARG A 207 17.01 16.12 -4.66
CA ARG A 207 15.76 16.75 -5.11
C ARG A 207 14.60 16.57 -4.13
N GLY A 208 14.79 15.86 -3.01
CA GLY A 208 13.74 15.56 -2.02
C GLY A 208 12.67 14.58 -2.49
N ILE A 209 12.98 13.77 -3.51
CA ILE A 209 12.04 12.79 -4.09
C ILE A 209 12.34 11.42 -3.48
N LYS A 210 11.30 10.73 -2.99
CA LYS A 210 11.41 9.35 -2.50
C LYS A 210 11.66 8.40 -3.66
N THR A 211 12.47 7.38 -3.40
CA THR A 211 12.74 6.29 -4.34
C THR A 211 12.21 4.97 -3.82
N SER A 212 11.83 4.10 -4.72
CA SER A 212 11.38 2.74 -4.49
C SER A 212 12.03 1.86 -5.55
N GLY A 213 12.53 0.68 -5.20
CA GLY A 213 13.20 -0.08 -6.25
C GLY A 213 13.47 -1.53 -5.95
N HIS A 214 13.69 -2.26 -7.04
CA HIS A 214 14.48 -3.48 -7.03
C HIS A 214 15.96 -3.09 -6.84
N VAL A 215 16.75 -3.95 -6.25
CA VAL A 215 18.17 -3.68 -6.00
C VAL A 215 19.02 -4.56 -6.93
N PRO A 216 19.81 -3.98 -7.85
CA PRO A 216 20.73 -4.79 -8.65
C PRO A 216 21.59 -5.68 -7.77
N PHE A 217 21.65 -6.98 -8.05
CA PHE A 217 22.46 -7.93 -7.27
C PHE A 217 23.96 -7.61 -7.31
N ALA A 218 24.38 -6.76 -8.24
CA ALA A 218 25.71 -6.17 -8.30
C ALA A 218 26.00 -5.13 -7.20
N LEU A 219 25.00 -4.71 -6.44
CA LEU A 219 25.10 -3.75 -5.32
C LEU A 219 24.73 -4.43 -4.01
N THR A 220 25.36 -4.00 -2.93
CA THR A 220 24.99 -4.38 -1.57
C THR A 220 23.83 -3.50 -1.06
N MET A 221 23.09 -3.99 -0.07
CA MET A 221 22.05 -3.20 0.58
C MET A 221 22.61 -1.97 1.30
N ASP A 222 23.82 -2.07 1.84
CA ASP A 222 24.49 -0.94 2.49
C ASP A 222 24.75 0.20 1.51
N GLU A 223 25.23 -0.10 0.29
CA GLU A 223 25.48 0.92 -0.73
C GLU A 223 24.21 1.65 -1.12
N VAL A 224 23.13 0.91 -1.42
CA VAL A 224 21.88 1.52 -1.90
C VAL A 224 21.14 2.26 -0.79
N SER A 225 21.15 1.75 0.45
CA SER A 225 20.49 2.44 1.57
C SER A 225 21.23 3.73 1.94
N ALA A 226 22.57 3.71 1.94
CA ALA A 226 23.38 4.91 2.17
C ALA A 226 23.19 5.96 1.05
N ALA A 227 23.04 5.51 -0.20
CA ALA A 227 22.75 6.38 -1.34
C ALA A 227 21.35 7.01 -1.28
N GLY A 228 20.43 6.46 -0.48
CA GLY A 228 19.11 7.07 -0.25
C GLY A 228 17.93 6.30 -0.80
N LEU A 229 18.04 4.96 -0.99
CA LEU A 229 16.88 4.13 -1.34
C LEU A 229 15.80 4.28 -0.24
N GLY A 230 14.61 4.73 -0.64
CA GLY A 230 13.51 4.97 0.29
C GLY A 230 12.77 3.68 0.66
N SER A 231 12.50 2.80 -0.31
CA SER A 231 11.98 1.45 -0.04
C SER A 231 12.57 0.43 -1.00
N VAL A 232 12.91 -0.74 -0.45
CA VAL A 232 13.21 -1.93 -1.25
C VAL A 232 11.93 -2.75 -1.42
N GLU A 233 11.67 -3.14 -2.65
CA GLU A 233 10.52 -3.96 -3.01
C GLU A 233 10.94 -5.41 -3.09
N HIS A 234 10.13 -6.32 -2.49
CA HIS A 234 10.36 -7.77 -2.43
C HIS A 234 11.51 -8.22 -1.49
N MET A 235 11.43 -9.45 -1.05
CA MET A 235 12.27 -9.98 0.03
C MET A 235 13.59 -10.63 -0.43
N SER A 236 13.78 -10.91 -1.71
CA SER A 236 15.01 -11.51 -2.24
C SER A 236 16.26 -10.66 -1.98
N TYR A 237 16.12 -9.35 -2.10
CA TYR A 237 17.21 -8.40 -1.83
C TYR A 237 17.54 -8.30 -0.34
N VAL A 238 16.51 -8.45 0.50
CA VAL A 238 16.64 -8.48 1.96
C VAL A 238 17.34 -9.78 2.41
N LEU A 239 17.01 -10.92 1.78
CA LEU A 239 17.69 -12.18 2.00
C LEU A 239 19.19 -12.08 1.66
N LYS A 240 19.51 -11.54 0.47
CA LYS A 240 20.90 -11.33 0.04
C LYS A 240 21.67 -10.46 1.02
N ALA A 241 21.06 -9.39 1.54
CA ALA A 241 21.66 -8.49 2.51
C ALA A 241 22.08 -9.18 3.83
N GLY A 242 21.44 -10.30 4.19
CA GLY A 242 21.79 -11.10 5.35
C GLY A 242 22.85 -12.19 5.08
N SER A 243 23.40 -12.27 3.88
CA SER A 243 24.43 -13.24 3.51
C SER A 243 25.81 -12.78 3.95
N THR A 244 26.59 -13.66 4.59
CA THR A 244 28.01 -13.42 4.87
C THR A 244 28.84 -13.27 3.60
N ARG A 245 28.28 -13.64 2.44
CA ARG A 245 28.90 -13.54 1.12
C ARG A 245 28.29 -12.43 0.25
N ASP A 246 27.51 -11.50 0.82
CA ASP A 246 26.81 -10.44 0.07
C ASP A 246 27.76 -9.68 -0.86
N LYS A 247 28.92 -9.23 -0.34
CA LYS A 247 29.91 -8.50 -1.13
C LYS A 247 30.51 -9.37 -2.26
N GLU A 248 30.88 -10.62 -1.97
CA GLU A 248 31.40 -11.57 -2.98
C GLU A 248 30.38 -11.83 -4.09
N ILE A 249 29.10 -12.01 -3.72
CA ILE A 249 28.00 -12.19 -4.66
C ILE A 249 27.89 -10.95 -5.56
N SER A 250 27.88 -9.75 -4.97
CA SER A 250 27.79 -8.49 -5.72
C SER A 250 28.95 -8.33 -6.71
N GLU A 251 30.18 -8.56 -6.28
CA GLU A 251 31.36 -8.47 -7.13
C GLU A 251 31.33 -9.46 -8.31
N LYS A 252 30.88 -10.71 -8.07
CA LYS A 252 30.75 -11.72 -9.11
C LYS A 252 29.63 -11.39 -10.11
N VAL A 253 28.50 -10.88 -9.63
CA VAL A 253 27.39 -10.43 -10.49
C VAL A 253 27.85 -9.23 -11.33
N MET A 254 28.49 -8.25 -10.72
CA MET A 254 29.05 -7.08 -11.42
C MET A 254 30.05 -7.48 -12.51
N ALA A 255 30.86 -8.49 -12.26
CA ALA A 255 31.82 -9.03 -13.23
C ALA A 255 31.16 -9.94 -14.30
N GLY A 256 29.85 -10.14 -14.30
CA GLY A 256 29.13 -11.06 -15.20
C GLY A 256 29.45 -12.54 -14.98
N LYS A 257 30.06 -12.90 -13.83
CA LYS A 257 30.48 -14.27 -13.49
C LYS A 257 29.43 -15.05 -12.69
N LEU A 258 28.35 -14.42 -12.29
CA LEU A 258 27.30 -15.02 -11.48
C LEU A 258 25.92 -14.51 -11.93
N ALA A 259 25.05 -15.42 -12.36
CA ALA A 259 23.68 -15.08 -12.73
C ALA A 259 22.76 -15.05 -11.49
N TYR A 260 21.70 -14.25 -11.52
CA TYR A 260 20.71 -14.09 -10.43
C TYR A 260 20.21 -15.44 -9.89
N ARG A 261 19.85 -16.38 -10.80
CA ARG A 261 19.33 -17.72 -10.45
C ARG A 261 20.30 -18.57 -9.61
N VAL A 262 21.61 -18.23 -9.60
CA VAL A 262 22.62 -18.90 -8.79
C VAL A 262 22.99 -18.04 -7.58
N ALA A 263 22.93 -16.74 -7.73
CA ALA A 263 23.25 -15.77 -6.68
C ALA A 263 22.29 -15.83 -5.50
N LEU A 264 20.99 -16.00 -5.75
CA LEU A 264 19.97 -16.03 -4.70
C LEU A 264 20.06 -17.30 -3.82
N PRO A 265 20.17 -18.54 -4.38
CA PRO A 265 20.49 -19.74 -3.59
C PRO A 265 21.79 -19.64 -2.81
N MET A 266 22.82 -19.06 -3.39
CA MET A 266 24.09 -18.81 -2.71
C MET A 266 23.93 -17.88 -1.51
N ALA A 267 23.09 -16.86 -1.63
CA ALA A 267 22.75 -15.98 -0.53
C ALA A 267 21.94 -16.71 0.57
N LEU A 268 21.00 -17.58 0.17
CA LEU A 268 20.24 -18.42 1.09
C LEU A 268 21.16 -19.32 1.93
N GLN A 269 22.08 -20.03 1.27
CA GLN A 269 23.01 -20.97 1.92
C GLN A 269 24.00 -20.28 2.87
N SER A 270 24.32 -19.02 2.61
CA SER A 270 25.28 -18.24 3.41
C SER A 270 24.62 -17.19 4.30
N PHE A 271 23.31 -17.30 4.52
CA PHE A 271 22.60 -16.41 5.41
C PHE A 271 23.03 -16.58 6.87
N ASP A 272 23.30 -15.46 7.53
CA ASP A 272 23.64 -15.40 8.95
C ASP A 272 22.80 -14.30 9.63
N GLU A 273 22.15 -14.65 10.73
CA GLU A 273 21.23 -13.73 11.42
C GLU A 273 21.94 -12.50 12.01
N ASN A 274 23.16 -12.65 12.52
CA ASN A 274 23.91 -11.53 13.08
C ASN A 274 24.29 -10.55 11.97
N THR A 275 24.79 -11.05 10.85
CA THR A 275 25.08 -10.27 9.64
C THR A 275 23.83 -9.53 9.17
N ALA A 276 22.70 -10.24 9.08
CA ALA A 276 21.42 -9.64 8.69
C ALA A 276 21.00 -8.50 9.64
N MET A 277 21.06 -8.74 10.94
CA MET A 277 20.68 -7.75 11.96
C MET A 277 21.54 -6.50 11.90
N GLU A 278 22.84 -6.61 11.61
CA GLU A 278 23.72 -5.45 11.43
C GLU A 278 23.31 -4.62 10.21
N VAL A 279 23.09 -5.26 9.05
CA VAL A 279 22.65 -4.57 7.82
C VAL A 279 21.27 -3.96 8.01
N TYR A 280 20.31 -4.69 8.59
CA TYR A 280 18.95 -4.18 8.79
C TYR A 280 18.92 -2.96 9.73
N ARG A 281 19.76 -2.91 10.78
CA ARG A 281 19.90 -1.71 11.62
C ARG A 281 20.44 -0.52 10.82
N ARG A 282 21.38 -0.74 9.88
CA ARG A 282 21.87 0.32 8.99
C ARG A 282 20.79 0.78 8.01
N MET A 283 20.00 -0.13 7.45
CA MET A 283 18.81 0.22 6.64
C MET A 283 17.84 1.10 7.43
N ALA A 284 17.49 0.68 8.65
CA ALA A 284 16.60 1.45 9.53
C ALA A 284 17.16 2.85 9.84
N LYS A 285 18.45 2.95 10.15
CA LYS A 285 19.14 4.23 10.38
C LYS A 285 19.11 5.14 9.15
N ASN A 286 19.23 4.58 7.96
CA ASN A 286 19.19 5.30 6.69
C ASN A 286 17.75 5.62 6.22
N GLY A 287 16.73 5.09 6.91
CA GLY A 287 15.31 5.28 6.59
C GLY A 287 14.82 4.47 5.39
N THR A 288 15.53 3.39 5.03
CA THR A 288 15.10 2.47 3.98
C THR A 288 14.05 1.51 4.53
N ALA A 289 12.84 1.59 3.98
CA ALA A 289 11.74 0.70 4.31
C ALA A 289 11.75 -0.58 3.44
N VAL A 290 10.93 -1.57 3.82
CA VAL A 290 10.73 -2.79 3.04
C VAL A 290 9.26 -2.95 2.68
N VAL A 291 8.96 -3.27 1.43
CA VAL A 291 7.65 -3.69 0.94
C VAL A 291 7.74 -5.18 0.58
N PRO A 292 7.31 -6.08 1.46
CA PRO A 292 7.60 -7.52 1.34
C PRO A 292 6.96 -8.22 0.16
N THR A 293 5.70 -7.89 -0.18
CA THR A 293 4.90 -8.52 -1.23
C THR A 293 4.89 -10.06 -1.12
N LEU A 294 4.57 -10.55 0.08
CA LEU A 294 4.57 -11.99 0.33
C LEU A 294 3.48 -12.73 -0.44
N SER A 295 2.38 -12.05 -0.78
CA SER A 295 1.28 -12.64 -1.54
C SER A 295 1.74 -13.15 -2.91
N ILE A 296 2.48 -12.34 -3.68
CA ILE A 296 3.03 -12.81 -4.97
C ILE A 296 4.15 -13.84 -4.78
N SER A 297 4.95 -13.68 -3.73
CA SER A 297 5.99 -14.65 -3.41
C SER A 297 5.41 -16.02 -3.08
N GLN A 298 4.33 -16.05 -2.28
CA GLN A 298 3.60 -17.28 -1.93
C GLN A 298 2.94 -17.90 -3.16
N SER A 299 2.14 -17.12 -3.90
CA SER A 299 1.48 -17.62 -5.12
C SER A 299 2.51 -18.25 -6.07
N THR A 300 3.61 -17.55 -6.36
CA THR A 300 4.63 -18.05 -7.28
C THR A 300 5.37 -19.27 -6.72
N ALA A 301 5.66 -19.29 -5.42
CA ALA A 301 6.38 -20.40 -4.79
C ALA A 301 5.62 -21.73 -4.89
N PHE A 302 4.29 -21.70 -4.80
CA PHE A 302 3.45 -22.89 -4.68
C PHE A 302 2.55 -23.18 -5.89
N LEU A 303 2.88 -22.64 -7.08
CA LEU A 303 2.18 -22.97 -8.34
C LEU A 303 2.22 -24.46 -8.71
N ASP A 304 3.11 -25.23 -8.13
CA ASP A 304 3.16 -26.68 -8.22
C ASP A 304 2.08 -27.39 -7.39
N GLN A 305 1.53 -26.73 -6.36
CA GLN A 305 0.51 -27.28 -5.45
C GLN A 305 -0.88 -26.74 -5.74
N ASP A 306 -0.99 -25.48 -6.18
CA ASP A 306 -2.26 -24.83 -6.51
C ASP A 306 -2.10 -24.01 -7.81
N ASN A 307 -2.88 -24.38 -8.82
CA ASN A 307 -2.87 -23.70 -10.11
C ASN A 307 -3.88 -22.54 -10.20
N HIS A 308 -4.64 -22.29 -9.14
CA HIS A 308 -5.59 -21.19 -9.01
C HIS A 308 -6.67 -21.05 -10.10
N GLN A 309 -6.83 -22.06 -10.97
CA GLN A 309 -7.76 -21.97 -12.11
C GLN A 309 -9.22 -21.86 -11.69
N ASN A 310 -9.54 -22.31 -10.47
CA ASN A 310 -10.89 -22.31 -9.92
C ASN A 310 -11.11 -21.23 -8.85
N ASP A 311 -10.21 -20.27 -8.70
CA ASP A 311 -10.36 -19.22 -7.73
C ASP A 311 -11.62 -18.39 -8.00
N ALA A 312 -12.49 -18.33 -7.00
CA ALA A 312 -13.77 -17.61 -7.12
C ALA A 312 -13.58 -16.13 -7.49
N TYR A 313 -12.42 -15.55 -7.13
CA TYR A 313 -12.12 -14.14 -7.38
C TYR A 313 -11.80 -13.83 -8.86
N LEU A 314 -11.47 -14.83 -9.67
CA LEU A 314 -11.26 -14.68 -11.13
C LEU A 314 -12.47 -14.10 -11.85
N GLN A 315 -13.68 -14.19 -11.26
CA GLN A 315 -14.89 -13.58 -11.82
C GLN A 315 -14.82 -12.04 -11.94
N TYR A 316 -13.92 -11.39 -11.22
CA TYR A 316 -13.72 -9.93 -11.21
C TYR A 316 -12.59 -9.48 -12.16
N ILE A 317 -11.82 -10.42 -12.69
CA ILE A 317 -10.64 -10.14 -13.52
C ILE A 317 -10.99 -10.32 -15.00
N GLY A 318 -10.66 -9.34 -15.82
CA GLY A 318 -10.89 -9.38 -17.26
C GLY A 318 -10.08 -10.48 -17.98
N LYS A 319 -10.54 -10.90 -19.15
CA LYS A 319 -9.92 -12.01 -19.89
C LYS A 319 -8.47 -11.73 -20.30
N GLY A 320 -8.20 -10.49 -20.69
CA GLY A 320 -6.86 -10.08 -21.09
C GLY A 320 -5.89 -10.08 -19.92
N LEU A 321 -6.30 -9.56 -18.77
CA LEU A 321 -5.49 -9.61 -17.55
C LEU A 321 -5.25 -11.04 -17.07
N LYS A 322 -6.27 -11.91 -17.07
CA LYS A 322 -6.11 -13.35 -16.74
C LYS A 322 -5.08 -14.02 -17.64
N LYS A 323 -5.06 -13.70 -18.93
CA LYS A 323 -4.06 -14.24 -19.85
C LYS A 323 -2.62 -13.82 -19.45
N THR A 324 -2.43 -12.66 -18.86
CA THR A 324 -1.10 -12.23 -18.39
C THR A 324 -0.58 -13.11 -17.25
N TYR A 325 -1.46 -13.76 -16.48
CA TYR A 325 -1.08 -14.65 -15.38
C TYR A 325 -0.42 -15.95 -15.86
N GLU A 326 -0.76 -16.38 -17.07
CA GLU A 326 -0.23 -17.61 -17.68
C GLU A 326 1.31 -17.60 -17.80
N TRP A 327 1.92 -16.42 -17.89
CA TRP A 327 3.36 -16.29 -18.04
C TRP A 327 4.13 -16.91 -16.85
N ARG A 328 3.73 -16.63 -15.61
CA ARG A 328 4.36 -17.21 -14.40
C ARG A 328 4.04 -18.70 -14.26
N VAL A 329 2.80 -19.08 -14.54
CA VAL A 329 2.36 -20.48 -14.49
C VAL A 329 3.17 -21.35 -15.47
N THR A 330 3.25 -20.91 -16.74
CA THR A 330 4.02 -21.62 -17.77
C THR A 330 5.50 -21.74 -17.40
N ARG A 331 6.07 -20.69 -16.83
CA ARG A 331 7.46 -20.71 -16.39
C ARG A 331 7.67 -21.65 -15.21
N ALA A 332 6.80 -21.62 -14.20
CA ALA A 332 6.89 -22.49 -13.04
C ALA A 332 6.71 -23.99 -13.39
N ALA A 333 5.87 -24.27 -14.39
CA ALA A 333 5.66 -25.64 -14.88
C ALA A 333 6.90 -26.26 -15.54
N GLN A 334 7.94 -25.48 -15.85
CA GLN A 334 9.20 -25.96 -16.42
C GLN A 334 10.27 -26.23 -15.37
N ASP A 335 10.00 -25.92 -14.08
CA ASP A 335 10.96 -26.11 -13.00
C ASP A 335 11.19 -27.59 -12.71
N SER A 336 12.45 -27.95 -12.46
CA SER A 336 12.82 -29.28 -11.96
C SER A 336 12.37 -29.46 -10.51
N PRO A 337 12.26 -30.68 -9.98
CA PRO A 337 11.96 -30.93 -8.56
C PRO A 337 12.88 -30.17 -7.60
N ASP A 338 14.17 -30.07 -7.92
CA ASP A 338 15.14 -29.33 -7.10
C ASP A 338 14.85 -27.81 -7.14
N ALA A 339 14.51 -27.27 -8.31
CA ALA A 339 14.14 -25.85 -8.44
C ALA A 339 12.82 -25.51 -7.71
N ILE A 340 11.87 -26.45 -7.68
CA ILE A 340 10.63 -26.31 -6.87
C ILE A 340 10.98 -26.28 -5.38
N THR A 341 11.79 -27.22 -4.92
CA THR A 341 12.24 -27.29 -3.52
C THR A 341 12.95 -25.99 -3.11
N GLU A 342 13.90 -25.55 -3.91
CA GLU A 342 14.64 -24.30 -3.68
C GLU A 342 13.70 -23.08 -3.62
N ARG A 343 12.70 -23.02 -4.51
CA ARG A 343 11.69 -21.94 -4.51
C ARG A 343 10.87 -21.90 -3.23
N HIS A 344 10.48 -23.07 -2.70
CA HIS A 344 9.80 -23.18 -1.41
C HIS A 344 10.71 -22.74 -0.25
N GLU A 345 11.98 -23.18 -0.24
CA GLU A 345 12.95 -22.80 0.79
C GLU A 345 13.20 -21.28 0.81
N ILE A 346 13.37 -20.67 -0.36
CA ILE A 346 13.51 -19.21 -0.49
C ILE A 346 12.27 -18.50 0.09
N TYR A 347 11.04 -18.98 -0.23
CA TYR A 347 9.83 -18.40 0.32
C TYR A 347 9.79 -18.49 1.85
N PHE A 348 10.00 -19.66 2.42
CA PHE A 348 10.00 -19.84 3.87
C PHE A 348 11.07 -18.99 4.56
N LYS A 349 12.27 -18.97 3.99
CA LYS A 349 13.36 -18.16 4.54
C LYS A 349 13.03 -16.67 4.47
N THR A 350 12.64 -16.16 3.33
CA THR A 350 12.31 -14.74 3.16
C THR A 350 11.16 -14.28 4.06
N THR A 351 10.13 -15.12 4.22
CA THR A 351 9.01 -14.86 5.13
C THR A 351 9.49 -14.76 6.58
N SER A 352 10.40 -15.65 7.02
CA SER A 352 10.96 -15.65 8.38
C SER A 352 11.78 -14.40 8.73
N LEU A 353 12.13 -13.57 7.76
CA LEU A 353 12.91 -12.35 7.99
C LEU A 353 12.08 -11.16 8.51
N LEU A 354 10.74 -11.20 8.39
CA LEU A 354 9.89 -10.09 8.80
C LEU A 354 10.07 -9.69 10.29
N PRO A 355 10.03 -10.62 11.24
CA PRO A 355 10.28 -10.28 12.65
C PRO A 355 11.67 -9.70 12.90
N LEU A 356 12.69 -10.15 12.15
CA LEU A 356 14.05 -9.63 12.26
C LEU A 356 14.15 -8.18 11.78
N LEU A 357 13.49 -7.87 10.67
CA LEU A 357 13.41 -6.49 10.15
C LEU A 357 12.78 -5.55 11.18
N LEU A 358 11.63 -5.93 11.76
CA LEU A 358 10.99 -5.14 12.81
C LEU A 358 11.88 -4.99 14.04
N LYS A 359 12.53 -6.07 14.50
CA LYS A 359 13.48 -6.04 15.63
C LYS A 359 14.66 -5.10 15.37
N ALA A 360 15.09 -4.99 14.12
CA ALA A 360 16.14 -4.07 13.70
C ALA A 360 15.66 -2.61 13.55
N GLY A 361 14.35 -2.35 13.63
CA GLY A 361 13.75 -1.02 13.46
C GLY A 361 13.43 -0.66 12.00
N VAL A 362 13.47 -1.61 11.08
CA VAL A 362 13.10 -1.38 9.68
C VAL A 362 11.58 -1.23 9.56
N THR A 363 11.15 -0.19 8.86
CA THR A 363 9.74 0.05 8.57
C THR A 363 9.24 -0.96 7.53
N ILE A 364 8.20 -1.73 7.86
CA ILE A 364 7.50 -2.59 6.92
C ILE A 364 6.28 -1.83 6.39
N ILE A 365 6.13 -1.79 5.07
CA ILE A 365 5.02 -1.15 4.36
C ILE A 365 4.24 -2.25 3.65
N ALA A 366 2.94 -2.37 3.91
CA ALA A 366 2.12 -3.36 3.22
C ALA A 366 1.94 -3.01 1.73
N GLY A 367 2.14 -3.99 0.88
CA GLY A 367 1.98 -3.90 -0.56
C GLY A 367 1.93 -5.30 -1.16
N THR A 368 1.11 -5.50 -2.18
CA THR A 368 0.73 -6.82 -2.67
C THR A 368 1.45 -7.28 -3.91
N ASP A 369 1.90 -6.35 -4.73
CA ASP A 369 2.31 -6.59 -6.11
C ASP A 369 1.15 -7.04 -7.03
N ALA A 370 -0.12 -6.74 -6.63
CA ALA A 370 -1.31 -7.15 -7.35
C ALA A 370 -1.45 -6.45 -8.71
N GLY A 371 -2.00 -7.16 -9.69
CA GLY A 371 -2.36 -6.63 -11.00
C GLY A 371 -1.75 -7.41 -12.16
N PHE A 372 -1.41 -6.71 -13.21
CA PHE A 372 -0.85 -7.24 -14.45
C PHE A 372 0.39 -8.12 -14.21
N LEU A 373 0.46 -9.27 -14.88
CA LEU A 373 1.50 -10.32 -14.76
C LEU A 373 1.61 -11.03 -13.39
N ASN A 374 1.05 -10.48 -12.33
CA ASN A 374 1.22 -11.01 -10.99
C ASN A 374 0.12 -12.03 -10.67
N SER A 375 0.39 -13.26 -11.08
CA SER A 375 -0.53 -14.39 -11.11
C SER A 375 -1.22 -14.58 -9.76
N TYR A 376 -2.55 -14.48 -9.79
CA TYR A 376 -3.46 -14.82 -8.68
C TYR A 376 -3.29 -13.98 -7.41
N VAL A 377 -2.61 -12.83 -7.50
CA VAL A 377 -2.67 -11.79 -6.48
C VAL A 377 -3.72 -10.77 -6.91
N TYR A 378 -4.85 -10.82 -6.25
CA TYR A 378 -6.05 -10.11 -6.69
C TYR A 378 -6.13 -8.69 -6.11
N PRO A 379 -6.38 -7.66 -6.94
CA PRO A 379 -6.65 -6.30 -6.48
C PRO A 379 -7.73 -6.27 -5.40
N GLY A 380 -7.45 -5.61 -4.28
CA GLY A 380 -8.33 -5.57 -3.13
C GLY A 380 -8.10 -6.73 -2.17
N LEU A 381 -8.52 -7.95 -2.52
CA LEU A 381 -8.35 -9.13 -1.67
C LEU A 381 -6.88 -9.40 -1.30
N GLY A 382 -5.96 -9.14 -2.22
CA GLY A 382 -4.53 -9.40 -2.03
C GLY A 382 -3.96 -8.73 -0.79
N LEU A 383 -4.39 -7.50 -0.45
CA LEU A 383 -3.88 -6.83 0.74
C LEU A 383 -4.26 -7.55 2.04
N HIS A 384 -5.49 -8.05 2.13
CA HIS A 384 -5.90 -8.82 3.32
C HIS A 384 -5.08 -10.10 3.44
N LYS A 385 -4.79 -10.77 2.32
CA LYS A 385 -3.92 -11.95 2.31
C LYS A 385 -2.48 -11.60 2.66
N GLU A 386 -1.98 -10.48 2.21
CA GLU A 386 -0.66 -9.96 2.60
C GLU A 386 -0.55 -9.79 4.13
N LEU A 387 -1.57 -9.19 4.75
CA LEU A 387 -1.60 -9.04 6.20
C LEU A 387 -1.70 -10.39 6.94
N GLU A 388 -2.45 -11.36 6.39
CA GLU A 388 -2.47 -12.73 6.91
C GLU A 388 -1.08 -13.38 6.85
N HIS A 389 -0.33 -13.20 5.74
CA HIS A 389 1.04 -13.67 5.60
C HIS A 389 1.96 -13.04 6.64
N TYR A 390 1.80 -11.74 6.93
CA TYR A 390 2.60 -11.08 7.96
C TYR A 390 2.37 -11.68 9.34
N VAL A 391 1.11 -11.96 9.70
CA VAL A 391 0.81 -12.59 11.00
C VAL A 391 1.34 -14.02 11.04
N LYS A 392 1.20 -14.80 9.96
CA LYS A 392 1.79 -16.15 9.85
C LYS A 392 3.32 -16.11 9.94
N ALA A 393 3.95 -15.04 9.49
CA ALA A 393 5.38 -14.81 9.58
C ALA A 393 5.86 -14.41 11.00
N GLY A 394 4.93 -14.16 11.94
CA GLY A 394 5.24 -13.84 13.34
C GLY A 394 5.01 -12.40 13.76
N LEU A 395 4.41 -11.56 12.91
CA LEU A 395 3.95 -10.25 13.33
C LEU A 395 2.66 -10.37 14.15
N THR A 396 2.46 -9.45 15.10
CA THR A 396 1.16 -9.35 15.75
C THR A 396 0.10 -8.78 14.79
N PRO A 397 -1.21 -9.07 15.00
CA PRO A 397 -2.27 -8.46 14.18
C PRO A 397 -2.19 -6.92 14.15
N LEU A 398 -1.82 -6.30 15.27
CA LEU A 398 -1.62 -4.85 15.32
C LEU A 398 -0.48 -4.39 14.39
N GLN A 399 0.68 -5.07 14.41
CA GLN A 399 1.82 -4.72 13.55
C GLN A 399 1.48 -4.90 12.07
N ALA A 400 0.77 -5.98 11.73
CA ALA A 400 0.28 -6.19 10.37
C ALA A 400 -0.69 -5.07 9.95
N LEU A 401 -1.67 -4.74 10.79
CA LEU A 401 -2.62 -3.64 10.52
C LEU A 401 -1.91 -2.29 10.37
N GLN A 402 -0.95 -2.00 11.27
CA GLN A 402 -0.14 -0.78 11.19
C GLN A 402 0.58 -0.64 9.87
N SER A 403 1.14 -1.72 9.31
CA SER A 403 1.89 -1.69 8.04
C SER A 403 1.06 -1.22 6.84
N ALA A 404 -0.27 -1.42 6.88
CA ALA A 404 -1.21 -1.02 5.84
C ALA A 404 -1.86 0.36 6.08
N ILE A 405 -1.54 1.06 7.17
CA ILE A 405 -2.23 2.31 7.53
C ILE A 405 -1.24 3.46 7.75
N ILE A 406 -0.14 3.23 8.47
CA ILE A 406 0.72 4.29 8.96
C ILE A 406 1.88 4.62 8.00
N PRO A 407 2.70 3.63 7.55
CA PRO A 407 3.93 3.93 6.85
C PRO A 407 3.73 4.40 5.40
N GLY A 408 2.64 4.00 4.74
CA GLY A 408 2.32 4.46 3.39
C GLY A 408 2.17 5.99 3.30
N PRO A 409 1.26 6.59 4.08
CA PRO A 409 1.14 8.05 4.20
C PRO A 409 2.46 8.73 4.58
N THR A 410 3.20 8.15 5.53
CA THR A 410 4.50 8.70 5.96
C THR A 410 5.51 8.69 4.82
N PHE A 411 5.62 7.60 4.10
CA PHE A 411 6.53 7.46 2.96
C PHE A 411 6.24 8.49 1.86
N LEU A 412 4.96 8.72 1.55
CA LEU A 412 4.53 9.67 0.51
C LEU A 412 4.37 11.11 1.00
N ASN A 413 4.74 11.38 2.27
CA ASN A 413 4.58 12.70 2.89
C ASN A 413 3.13 13.22 2.81
N LYS A 414 2.18 12.38 3.25
CA LYS A 414 0.73 12.60 3.27
C LYS A 414 0.18 12.58 4.69
N PRO A 415 0.50 13.58 5.53
CA PRO A 415 0.13 13.59 6.95
C PRO A 415 -1.39 13.66 7.19
N GLU A 416 -2.17 14.00 6.18
CA GLU A 416 -3.63 14.01 6.26
C GLU A 416 -4.27 12.62 6.37
N TYR A 417 -3.51 11.52 6.16
CA TYR A 417 -3.98 10.14 6.24
C TYR A 417 -3.40 9.39 7.46
N GLY A 418 -3.74 8.13 7.60
CA GLY A 418 -3.14 7.18 8.55
C GLY A 418 -3.68 7.26 9.98
N ASN A 419 -4.67 8.12 10.24
CA ASN A 419 -5.27 8.26 11.58
C ASN A 419 -6.70 8.79 11.48
N ILE A 420 -7.53 8.50 12.49
CA ILE A 420 -8.87 9.08 12.68
C ILE A 420 -8.77 10.17 13.76
N ALA A 421 -8.57 11.40 13.31
CA ALA A 421 -8.42 12.57 14.16
C ALA A 421 -8.89 13.85 13.42
N ALA A 422 -9.06 14.93 14.14
CA ALA A 422 -9.43 16.23 13.55
C ALA A 422 -8.46 16.66 12.44
N GLY A 423 -8.98 17.15 11.32
CA GLY A 423 -8.23 17.60 10.15
C GLY A 423 -7.66 16.49 9.27
N LYS A 424 -7.98 15.21 9.58
CA LYS A 424 -7.58 14.07 8.75
C LYS A 424 -8.62 13.77 7.67
N SER A 425 -8.16 13.08 6.62
CA SER A 425 -9.04 12.58 5.55
C SER A 425 -10.13 11.67 6.11
N ALA A 426 -11.35 11.85 5.63
CA ALA A 426 -12.47 10.99 5.99
C ALA A 426 -12.48 9.71 5.16
N ASP A 427 -11.39 8.95 5.26
CA ASP A 427 -11.20 7.60 4.74
C ASP A 427 -11.24 6.62 5.91
N ILE A 428 -12.38 5.95 6.09
CA ILE A 428 -12.69 5.17 7.30
C ILE A 428 -13.31 3.84 6.89
N VAL A 429 -12.93 2.76 7.56
CA VAL A 429 -13.51 1.43 7.37
C VAL A 429 -14.15 0.95 8.67
N LEU A 430 -15.39 0.48 8.57
CA LEU A 430 -16.10 -0.20 9.65
C LEU A 430 -16.08 -1.70 9.38
N LEU A 431 -15.61 -2.46 10.36
CA LEU A 431 -15.48 -3.91 10.31
C LEU A 431 -16.49 -4.58 11.24
N ASN A 432 -16.99 -5.76 10.84
CA ASN A 432 -17.91 -6.56 11.68
C ASN A 432 -17.19 -7.32 12.82
N GLN A 433 -15.87 -7.46 12.73
CA GLN A 433 -15.06 -8.24 13.67
C GLN A 433 -13.78 -7.47 14.04
N ASN A 434 -13.15 -7.85 15.17
CA ASN A 434 -11.97 -7.20 15.69
C ASN A 434 -10.69 -7.65 14.95
N PRO A 435 -10.04 -6.76 14.16
CA PRO A 435 -8.81 -7.11 13.44
C PRO A 435 -7.58 -7.25 14.36
N LEU A 436 -7.67 -6.82 15.62
CA LEU A 436 -6.60 -6.99 16.60
C LEU A 436 -6.61 -8.40 17.24
N GLU A 437 -7.75 -9.09 17.18
CA GLU A 437 -7.88 -10.49 17.61
C GLU A 437 -7.51 -11.45 16.49
N LYS A 438 -8.01 -11.17 15.28
CA LYS A 438 -7.75 -11.95 14.06
C LYS A 438 -7.60 -11.00 12.89
N ILE A 439 -6.45 -11.02 12.22
CA ILE A 439 -6.19 -10.11 11.10
C ILE A 439 -7.15 -10.34 9.92
N GLU A 440 -7.65 -11.55 9.75
CA GLU A 440 -8.64 -11.90 8.73
C GLU A 440 -9.94 -11.09 8.86
N ALA A 441 -10.21 -10.55 10.05
CA ALA A 441 -11.34 -9.66 10.30
C ALA A 441 -11.30 -8.36 9.46
N THR A 442 -10.15 -8.00 8.91
CA THR A 442 -10.04 -6.89 7.95
C THR A 442 -10.88 -7.12 6.69
N GLN A 443 -11.21 -8.37 6.36
CA GLN A 443 -12.11 -8.73 5.25
C GLN A 443 -13.61 -8.58 5.61
N ALA A 444 -13.93 -8.53 6.91
CA ALA A 444 -15.32 -8.45 7.37
C ALA A 444 -15.88 -7.03 7.28
N ILE A 445 -15.81 -6.42 6.11
CA ILE A 445 -16.14 -5.02 5.85
C ILE A 445 -17.66 -4.82 5.91
N ASN A 446 -18.09 -3.90 6.76
CA ASN A 446 -19.48 -3.44 6.86
C ASN A 446 -19.72 -2.19 6.02
N THR A 447 -18.87 -1.17 6.18
CA THR A 447 -19.02 0.14 5.55
C THR A 447 -17.64 0.70 5.22
N VAL A 448 -17.52 1.32 4.07
CA VAL A 448 -16.36 2.14 3.70
C VAL A 448 -16.82 3.60 3.58
N ILE A 449 -16.10 4.50 4.20
CA ILE A 449 -16.22 5.92 3.97
C ILE A 449 -14.99 6.34 3.19
N LEU A 450 -15.19 6.83 1.99
CA LEU A 450 -14.14 7.26 1.07
C LEU A 450 -14.29 8.74 0.80
N ARG A 451 -13.32 9.55 1.23
CA ARG A 451 -13.37 11.01 1.09
C ARG A 451 -14.69 11.62 1.59
N GLY A 452 -15.22 11.03 2.69
CA GLY A 452 -16.48 11.47 3.33
C GLY A 452 -17.78 10.87 2.75
N GLU A 453 -17.72 10.21 1.61
CA GLU A 453 -18.86 9.51 1.01
C GLU A 453 -19.02 8.11 1.59
N VAL A 454 -20.24 7.71 1.92
CA VAL A 454 -20.57 6.49 2.66
C VAL A 454 -21.04 5.37 1.73
N TYR A 455 -20.31 4.28 1.71
CA TYR A 455 -20.64 3.04 0.99
C TYR A 455 -20.90 1.93 2.01
N ASP A 456 -22.18 1.66 2.28
CA ASP A 456 -22.60 0.54 3.13
C ASP A 456 -22.46 -0.79 2.39
N ARG A 457 -22.75 -1.92 3.07
CA ARG A 457 -22.56 -3.24 2.47
C ARG A 457 -23.32 -3.41 1.16
N ASN A 458 -24.55 -2.91 1.05
CA ASN A 458 -25.34 -3.03 -0.18
C ASN A 458 -24.69 -2.25 -1.34
N ALA A 459 -24.17 -1.05 -1.06
CA ALA A 459 -23.44 -0.27 -2.05
C ALA A 459 -22.15 -0.96 -2.49
N LEU A 460 -21.41 -1.55 -1.54
CA LEU A 460 -20.18 -2.28 -1.83
C LEU A 460 -20.45 -3.57 -2.62
N ASP A 461 -21.54 -4.28 -2.33
CA ASP A 461 -21.97 -5.46 -3.09
C ASP A 461 -22.37 -5.09 -4.52
N ALA A 462 -23.09 -4.00 -4.70
CA ALA A 462 -23.44 -3.48 -6.02
C ALA A 462 -22.20 -3.10 -6.85
N ILE A 463 -21.16 -2.54 -6.20
CA ILE A 463 -19.87 -2.25 -6.84
C ILE A 463 -19.22 -3.55 -7.31
N LEU A 464 -19.16 -4.58 -6.48
CA LEU A 464 -18.59 -5.88 -6.84
C LEU A 464 -19.36 -6.52 -8.00
N ASP A 465 -20.70 -6.49 -7.98
CA ASP A 465 -21.54 -7.00 -9.06
C ASP A 465 -21.29 -6.28 -10.40
N GLU A 466 -21.08 -4.96 -10.33
CA GLU A 466 -20.79 -4.18 -11.54
C GLU A 466 -19.40 -4.53 -12.12
N VAL A 467 -18.37 -4.67 -11.25
CA VAL A 467 -17.05 -5.12 -11.70
C VAL A 467 -17.12 -6.50 -12.34
N LYS A 468 -17.86 -7.43 -11.72
CA LYS A 468 -18.08 -8.78 -12.27
C LYS A 468 -18.74 -8.76 -13.65
N LYS A 469 -19.69 -7.86 -13.89
CA LYS A 469 -20.33 -7.69 -15.20
C LYS A 469 -19.32 -7.20 -16.25
N ARG A 470 -18.46 -6.25 -15.89
CA ARG A 470 -17.45 -5.66 -16.78
C ARG A 470 -16.26 -6.59 -17.07
N ALA A 471 -16.03 -7.62 -16.25
CA ALA A 471 -14.96 -8.60 -16.41
C ALA A 471 -15.30 -9.71 -17.42
N LYS A 472 -16.54 -9.81 -17.88
CA LYS A 472 -17.01 -10.80 -18.87
C LYS A 472 -16.61 -10.42 -20.30
#